data_99815517ac56f309fa75e2b512004c86
#
_entry.id   99815517ac56f309fa75e2b512004c86
#
_cell.length_a   1.000
_cell.length_b   1.000
_cell.length_c   1.000
_cell.angle_alpha   90.00
_cell.angle_beta   90.00
_cell.angle_gamma   90.00
#
_symmetry.space_group_name_H-M   'P 1'
#
loop_
_entity.id
_entity.type
_entity.pdbx_description
1 polymer ?
#
loop_
_entity_poly.entity_id
_entity_poly.type
_entity_poly.pdbx_seq_one_letter_code
_entity_poly.pdbx_strand_id
1 'polypeptide(L)'
;MDEQLKKVCQAFRLPGTYLGYEAIQVGIVNQTYKVNVRLEDGKEKSFLVQNVNTYAFRNPIGLMNNIDLVTEHIRQKCPEKRSLHFHHTEDRKTYLLDGKDFWRVMNYIPSATYSATTDPVILRNAGRAFGEFQAQLLDIDIDQLVETIPNFHNTRKRYDSLDEAIRLDAVGRLKEVQPEIDYLMKSRDAACLLTDMGNAGSLPRRVTHNDTKINNVLFDRDTNDSLVVIDLDTVMPGLMGHDFGDAVRFAANFVAEDSKEYDKVGIDLAVFTAFAQGFLEKLGTAMTQNELDTLAQSCFCLTAELAVRFLDDYLRGDLYFKTSYPAHNLVRARNQIALCRSMEAHMDEMNAIVHRCAEV
;
A
#
# COMPACT_ATOMS: atom_id res chain seq x y z
N MET A 1 -25.82 2.14 15.10
CA MET A 1 -24.38 1.93 15.22
C MET A 1 -23.98 1.44 16.61
N ASP A 2 -24.33 2.12 17.70
CA ASP A 2 -23.91 1.73 19.06
C ASP A 2 -24.28 0.28 19.42
N GLU A 3 -25.55 -0.11 19.24
CA GLU A 3 -26.00 -1.49 19.47
C GLU A 3 -25.31 -2.53 18.56
N GLN A 4 -24.98 -2.15 17.33
CA GLN A 4 -24.27 -3.01 16.40
C GLN A 4 -22.83 -3.24 16.86
N LEU A 5 -22.12 -2.19 17.29
CA LEU A 5 -20.77 -2.30 17.83
C LEU A 5 -20.72 -3.12 19.13
N LYS A 6 -21.72 -3.00 20.02
CA LYS A 6 -21.86 -3.85 21.20
C LYS A 6 -21.98 -5.33 20.81
N LYS A 7 -22.82 -5.64 19.81
CA LYS A 7 -22.98 -7.01 19.28
C LYS A 7 -21.66 -7.55 18.72
N VAL A 8 -20.93 -6.72 17.95
CA VAL A 8 -19.60 -7.09 17.42
C VAL A 8 -18.63 -7.37 18.57
N CYS A 9 -18.54 -6.49 19.59
CA CYS A 9 -17.67 -6.69 20.74
C CYS A 9 -17.98 -8.00 21.49
N GLN A 10 -19.25 -8.34 21.64
CA GLN A 10 -19.68 -9.62 22.25
C GLN A 10 -19.25 -10.83 21.41
N ALA A 11 -19.46 -10.79 20.09
CA ALA A 11 -19.08 -11.89 19.19
C ALA A 11 -17.58 -12.18 19.21
N PHE A 12 -16.75 -11.12 19.34
CA PHE A 12 -15.30 -11.26 19.49
C PHE A 12 -14.82 -11.43 20.93
N ARG A 13 -15.75 -11.55 21.89
CA ARG A 13 -15.44 -11.74 23.33
C ARG A 13 -14.44 -10.71 23.86
N LEU A 14 -14.59 -9.44 23.45
CA LEU A 14 -13.71 -8.39 23.94
C LEU A 14 -13.84 -8.26 25.45
N PRO A 15 -12.73 -8.11 26.19
CA PRO A 15 -12.76 -8.04 27.65
C PRO A 15 -13.39 -6.72 28.12
N GLY A 16 -14.10 -6.79 29.25
CA GLY A 16 -14.60 -5.62 29.96
C GLY A 16 -15.98 -5.16 29.50
N THR A 17 -16.38 -3.99 30.04
CA THR A 17 -17.68 -3.37 29.78
C THR A 17 -17.53 -2.32 28.67
N TYR A 18 -18.37 -2.37 27.65
CA TYR A 18 -18.44 -1.39 26.59
C TYR A 18 -18.78 0.00 27.14
N LEU A 19 -18.01 1.03 26.77
CA LEU A 19 -18.20 2.42 27.19
C LEU A 19 -18.75 3.31 26.08
N GLY A 20 -18.41 3.03 24.82
CA GLY A 20 -18.79 3.83 23.68
C GLY A 20 -17.78 3.74 22.54
N TYR A 21 -17.98 4.55 21.51
CA TYR A 21 -17.12 4.57 20.33
C TYR A 21 -16.87 5.97 19.80
N GLU A 22 -15.77 6.10 19.04
CA GLU A 22 -15.42 7.25 18.21
C GLU A 22 -15.30 6.78 16.77
N ALA A 23 -15.96 7.45 15.81
CA ALA A 23 -15.78 7.15 14.39
C ALA A 23 -14.43 7.74 13.94
N ILE A 24 -13.58 6.91 13.32
CA ILE A 24 -12.31 7.34 12.75
C ILE A 24 -12.54 7.63 11.26
N GLN A 25 -12.39 8.91 10.88
CA GLN A 25 -12.60 9.36 9.51
C GLN A 25 -11.32 9.26 8.64
N VAL A 26 -10.29 8.61 9.12
CA VAL A 26 -9.04 8.36 8.39
C VAL A 26 -9.15 7.02 7.69
N GLY A 27 -9.02 7.03 6.37
CA GLY A 27 -9.25 5.86 5.51
C GLY A 27 -10.53 6.02 4.69
N ILE A 28 -10.44 5.70 3.38
CA ILE A 28 -11.50 6.01 2.42
C ILE A 28 -12.38 4.77 2.15
N VAL A 29 -11.87 3.57 2.44
CA VAL A 29 -12.46 2.32 1.98
C VAL A 29 -13.34 1.66 3.04
N ASN A 30 -12.80 1.45 4.26
CA ASN A 30 -13.51 0.77 5.35
C ASN A 30 -14.10 1.78 6.35
N GLN A 31 -15.21 1.41 6.98
CA GLN A 31 -15.75 2.17 8.12
C GLN A 31 -15.02 1.75 9.38
N THR A 32 -14.35 2.68 10.06
CA THR A 32 -13.49 2.39 11.21
C THR A 32 -14.00 3.09 12.48
N TYR A 33 -14.04 2.34 13.56
CA TYR A 33 -14.49 2.81 14.87
C TYR A 33 -13.46 2.45 15.94
N LYS A 34 -13.09 3.42 16.77
CA LYS A 34 -12.36 3.17 18.02
C LYS A 34 -13.40 2.91 19.11
N VAL A 35 -13.44 1.70 19.60
CA VAL A 35 -14.33 1.28 20.68
C VAL A 35 -13.55 1.25 21.99
N ASN A 36 -14.13 1.86 23.03
CA ASN A 36 -13.55 1.90 24.37
C ASN A 36 -14.29 0.94 25.29
N VAL A 37 -13.55 0.19 26.09
CA VAL A 37 -14.07 -0.74 27.11
C VAL A 37 -13.40 -0.47 28.45
N ARG A 38 -14.10 -0.74 29.55
CA ARG A 38 -13.56 -0.72 30.91
C ARG A 38 -13.30 -2.15 31.36
N LEU A 39 -12.05 -2.45 31.65
CA LEU A 39 -11.62 -3.75 32.14
C LEU A 39 -12.05 -3.95 33.61
N GLU A 40 -11.97 -5.19 34.09
CA GLU A 40 -12.32 -5.53 35.49
C GLU A 40 -11.44 -4.80 36.52
N ASP A 41 -10.18 -4.48 36.16
CA ASP A 41 -9.26 -3.70 37.01
C ASP A 41 -9.52 -2.19 36.96
N GLY A 42 -10.59 -1.75 36.28
CA GLY A 42 -11.01 -0.35 36.15
C GLY A 42 -10.27 0.44 35.05
N LYS A 43 -9.26 -0.13 34.42
CA LYS A 43 -8.54 0.54 33.33
C LYS A 43 -9.38 0.55 32.05
N GLU A 44 -9.15 1.57 31.23
CA GLU A 44 -9.74 1.65 29.90
C GLU A 44 -8.82 1.04 28.85
N LYS A 45 -9.41 0.30 27.94
CA LYS A 45 -8.72 -0.27 26.76
C LYS A 45 -9.51 0.06 25.51
N SER A 46 -8.80 0.31 24.41
CA SER A 46 -9.42 0.61 23.13
C SER A 46 -9.14 -0.49 22.11
N PHE A 47 -10.11 -0.70 21.22
CA PHE A 47 -10.03 -1.60 20.09
C PHE A 47 -10.42 -0.87 18.82
N LEU A 48 -9.88 -1.29 17.67
CA LEU A 48 -10.38 -0.88 16.37
C LEU A 48 -11.38 -1.91 15.87
N VAL A 49 -12.59 -1.45 15.56
CA VAL A 49 -13.65 -2.24 14.95
C VAL A 49 -13.88 -1.69 13.56
N GLN A 50 -13.78 -2.55 12.54
CA GLN A 50 -13.94 -2.14 11.16
C GLN A 50 -15.05 -2.93 10.47
N ASN A 51 -15.90 -2.21 9.72
CA ASN A 51 -16.78 -2.81 8.72
C ASN A 51 -16.06 -2.75 7.37
N VAL A 52 -15.64 -3.90 6.88
CA VAL A 52 -14.89 -4.03 5.63
C VAL A 52 -15.82 -3.79 4.43
N ASN A 53 -15.37 -2.98 3.51
CA ASN A 53 -16.11 -2.69 2.28
C ASN A 53 -16.02 -3.88 1.30
N THR A 54 -17.01 -4.76 1.34
CA THR A 54 -17.07 -5.96 0.50
C THR A 54 -17.38 -5.66 -0.99
N TYR A 55 -17.74 -4.43 -1.32
CA TYR A 55 -17.80 -4.00 -2.71
C TYR A 55 -16.41 -3.76 -3.31
N ALA A 56 -15.51 -3.16 -2.52
CA ALA A 56 -14.12 -2.96 -2.91
C ALA A 56 -13.32 -4.28 -2.83
N PHE A 57 -13.49 -5.03 -1.75
CA PHE A 57 -12.82 -6.31 -1.50
C PHE A 57 -13.78 -7.49 -1.73
N ARG A 58 -13.81 -7.99 -2.96
CA ARG A 58 -14.77 -9.03 -3.39
C ARG A 58 -14.51 -10.42 -2.79
N ASN A 59 -13.31 -10.65 -2.24
CA ASN A 59 -12.95 -11.87 -1.51
C ASN A 59 -12.53 -11.52 -0.07
N PRO A 60 -13.46 -11.04 0.79
CA PRO A 60 -13.10 -10.59 2.14
C PRO A 60 -12.66 -11.73 3.05
N ILE A 61 -13.09 -12.97 2.80
CA ILE A 61 -12.64 -14.15 3.55
C ILE A 61 -11.19 -14.47 3.21
N GLY A 62 -10.84 -14.51 1.93
CA GLY A 62 -9.46 -14.71 1.48
C GLY A 62 -8.53 -13.60 1.98
N LEU A 63 -9.00 -12.34 1.98
CA LEU A 63 -8.30 -11.20 2.55
C LEU A 63 -8.01 -11.43 4.05
N MET A 64 -9.00 -11.82 4.84
CA MET A 64 -8.79 -12.07 6.27
C MET A 64 -7.91 -13.29 6.55
N ASN A 65 -7.94 -14.31 5.68
CA ASN A 65 -7.03 -15.44 5.79
C ASN A 65 -5.56 -15.02 5.55
N ASN A 66 -5.31 -14.17 4.53
CA ASN A 66 -3.97 -13.62 4.29
C ASN A 66 -3.49 -12.79 5.49
N ILE A 67 -4.36 -11.91 6.02
CA ILE A 67 -4.04 -11.06 7.17
C ILE A 67 -3.72 -11.91 8.39
N ASP A 68 -4.54 -12.92 8.70
CA ASP A 68 -4.35 -13.80 9.85
C ASP A 68 -3.02 -14.57 9.74
N LEU A 69 -2.77 -15.18 8.57
CA LEU A 69 -1.53 -15.90 8.29
C LEU A 69 -0.30 -15.00 8.49
N VAL A 70 -0.30 -13.79 7.93
CA VAL A 70 0.82 -12.84 8.00
C VAL A 70 1.03 -12.33 9.42
N THR A 71 -0.04 -11.90 10.09
CA THR A 71 0.08 -11.32 11.44
C THR A 71 0.45 -12.37 12.49
N GLU A 72 -0.08 -13.59 12.39
CA GLU A 72 0.29 -14.69 13.27
C GLU A 72 1.74 -15.16 13.03
N HIS A 73 2.19 -15.22 11.76
CA HIS A 73 3.58 -15.54 11.44
C HIS A 73 4.55 -14.52 12.06
N ILE A 74 4.30 -13.21 11.90
CA ILE A 74 5.11 -12.15 12.50
C ILE A 74 5.11 -12.27 14.03
N ARG A 75 3.94 -12.49 14.65
CA ARG A 75 3.80 -12.61 16.10
C ARG A 75 4.57 -13.80 16.67
N GLN A 76 4.59 -14.93 15.97
CA GLN A 76 5.33 -16.12 16.40
C GLN A 76 6.85 -15.95 16.21
N LYS A 77 7.27 -15.31 15.13
CA LYS A 77 8.69 -15.13 14.78
C LYS A 77 9.35 -14.01 15.60
N CYS A 78 8.61 -12.95 15.94
CA CYS A 78 9.11 -11.76 16.63
C CYS A 78 8.20 -11.40 17.82
N PRO A 79 8.07 -12.26 18.85
CA PRO A 79 7.14 -12.07 19.96
C PRO A 79 7.43 -10.82 20.81
N GLU A 80 8.66 -10.29 20.77
CA GLU A 80 9.09 -9.09 21.45
C GLU A 80 8.66 -7.79 20.76
N LYS A 81 8.25 -7.88 19.48
CA LYS A 81 7.85 -6.72 18.68
C LYS A 81 6.35 -6.48 18.73
N ARG A 82 5.97 -5.23 18.60
CA ARG A 82 4.57 -4.89 18.38
C ARG A 82 4.14 -5.41 17.02
N SER A 83 3.01 -6.12 16.99
CA SER A 83 2.37 -6.61 15.78
C SER A 83 0.88 -6.27 15.82
N LEU A 84 0.26 -6.21 14.65
CA LEU A 84 -1.19 -6.18 14.58
C LEU A 84 -1.71 -7.52 15.12
N HIS A 85 -2.75 -7.44 15.94
CA HIS A 85 -3.46 -8.62 16.43
C HIS A 85 -4.93 -8.47 16.11
N PHE A 86 -5.42 -9.38 15.28
CA PHE A 86 -6.84 -9.52 14.95
C PHE A 86 -7.49 -10.50 15.91
N HIS A 87 -8.57 -10.04 16.55
CA HIS A 87 -9.31 -10.87 17.48
C HIS A 87 -10.12 -11.94 16.75
N HIS A 88 -10.31 -13.07 17.41
CA HIS A 88 -11.09 -14.19 16.89
C HIS A 88 -12.46 -14.28 17.59
N THR A 89 -13.46 -14.66 16.83
CA THR A 89 -14.78 -15.04 17.34
C THR A 89 -14.72 -16.40 18.03
N GLU A 90 -15.82 -16.87 18.60
CA GLU A 90 -15.89 -18.19 19.28
C GLU A 90 -15.56 -19.34 18.35
N ASP A 91 -15.97 -19.27 17.09
CA ASP A 91 -15.68 -20.26 16.04
C ASP A 91 -14.32 -20.02 15.36
N ARG A 92 -13.42 -19.26 16.00
CA ARG A 92 -12.03 -18.98 15.60
C ARG A 92 -11.88 -18.24 14.25
N LYS A 93 -12.87 -17.48 13.84
CA LYS A 93 -12.76 -16.61 12.68
C LYS A 93 -12.29 -15.22 13.08
N THR A 94 -11.43 -14.62 12.28
CA THR A 94 -10.97 -13.24 12.42
C THR A 94 -12.00 -12.20 11.92
N TYR A 95 -13.20 -12.67 11.56
CA TYR A 95 -14.29 -11.83 11.06
C TYR A 95 -15.65 -12.29 11.56
N LEU A 96 -16.62 -11.38 11.54
CA LEU A 96 -18.03 -11.64 11.80
C LEU A 96 -18.87 -11.19 10.60
N LEU A 97 -19.70 -12.10 10.08
CA LEU A 97 -20.74 -11.76 9.10
C LEU A 97 -22.04 -11.43 9.85
N ASP A 98 -22.57 -10.22 9.66
CA ASP A 98 -23.85 -9.78 10.19
C ASP A 98 -24.70 -9.18 9.08
N GLY A 99 -25.51 -10.01 8.45
CA GLY A 99 -26.25 -9.64 7.24
C GLY A 99 -25.31 -9.34 6.08
N LYS A 100 -25.28 -8.09 5.64
CA LYS A 100 -24.38 -7.59 4.58
C LYS A 100 -23.05 -7.04 5.10
N ASP A 101 -22.95 -6.86 6.40
CA ASP A 101 -21.78 -6.25 7.04
C ASP A 101 -20.73 -7.30 7.36
N PHE A 102 -19.47 -6.96 7.10
CA PHE A 102 -18.31 -7.81 7.34
C PHE A 102 -17.40 -7.13 8.36
N TRP A 103 -17.45 -7.60 9.61
CA TRP A 103 -16.77 -6.97 10.73
C TRP A 103 -15.48 -7.69 11.09
N ARG A 104 -14.45 -6.89 11.45
CA ARG A 104 -13.21 -7.38 12.07
C ARG A 104 -12.82 -6.49 13.23
N VAL A 105 -12.05 -7.03 14.16
CA VAL A 105 -11.60 -6.33 15.36
C VAL A 105 -10.11 -6.53 15.55
N MET A 106 -9.41 -5.45 15.86
CA MET A 106 -7.98 -5.46 16.18
C MET A 106 -7.66 -4.56 17.37
N ASN A 107 -6.49 -4.74 17.96
CA ASN A 107 -6.00 -3.86 19.02
C ASN A 107 -5.82 -2.42 18.49
N TYR A 108 -6.22 -1.45 19.29
CA TYR A 108 -5.84 -0.06 19.06
C TYR A 108 -4.42 0.19 19.56
N ILE A 109 -3.58 0.79 18.72
CA ILE A 109 -2.20 1.14 19.06
C ILE A 109 -2.11 2.67 19.12
N PRO A 110 -1.92 3.27 20.31
CA PRO A 110 -1.66 4.71 20.43
C PRO A 110 -0.39 5.09 19.65
N SER A 111 -0.51 5.99 18.70
CA SER A 111 0.57 6.27 17.75
C SER A 111 0.40 7.64 17.09
N ALA A 112 1.41 8.08 16.35
CA ALA A 112 1.33 9.13 15.36
C ALA A 112 1.26 8.52 13.95
N THR A 113 0.68 9.24 12.99
CA THR A 113 0.68 8.91 11.56
C THR A 113 0.98 10.16 10.75
N TYR A 114 1.59 9.99 9.59
CA TYR A 114 1.94 11.08 8.69
C TYR A 114 1.30 10.84 7.33
N SER A 115 0.61 11.82 6.78
CA SER A 115 0.07 11.77 5.41
C SER A 115 1.11 12.17 4.37
N ALA A 116 2.05 13.03 4.74
CA ALA A 116 3.22 13.44 3.96
C ALA A 116 4.28 14.00 4.92
N THR A 117 5.55 13.86 4.58
CA THR A 117 6.67 14.45 5.33
C THR A 117 7.90 14.53 4.44
N THR A 118 8.78 15.48 4.73
CA THR A 118 10.14 15.57 4.18
C THR A 118 11.20 15.32 5.26
N ASP A 119 10.79 14.99 6.49
CA ASP A 119 11.70 14.67 7.58
C ASP A 119 12.45 13.36 7.28
N PRO A 120 13.78 13.38 7.09
CA PRO A 120 14.54 12.20 6.73
C PRO A 120 14.53 11.10 7.80
N VAL A 121 14.33 11.45 9.07
CA VAL A 121 14.23 10.47 10.16
C VAL A 121 12.95 9.67 10.02
N ILE A 122 11.82 10.34 9.81
CA ILE A 122 10.51 9.70 9.64
C ILE A 122 10.50 8.85 8.36
N LEU A 123 11.07 9.37 7.26
CA LEU A 123 11.18 8.65 5.98
C LEU A 123 12.04 7.39 6.10
N ARG A 124 13.19 7.48 6.78
CA ARG A 124 14.04 6.33 7.05
C ARG A 124 13.32 5.31 7.92
N ASN A 125 12.60 5.75 8.95
CA ASN A 125 11.83 4.86 9.82
C ASN A 125 10.65 4.22 9.08
N ALA A 126 10.01 4.92 8.12
CA ALA A 126 9.01 4.32 7.23
C ALA A 126 9.64 3.24 6.33
N GLY A 127 10.77 3.53 5.71
CA GLY A 127 11.54 2.54 4.93
C GLY A 127 11.89 1.32 5.77
N ARG A 128 12.40 1.55 7.00
CA ARG A 128 12.71 0.46 7.96
C ARG A 128 11.48 -0.38 8.28
N ALA A 129 10.31 0.23 8.49
CA ALA A 129 9.07 -0.51 8.77
C ALA A 129 8.70 -1.46 7.63
N PHE A 130 8.70 -0.98 6.39
CA PHE A 130 8.37 -1.83 5.24
C PHE A 130 9.47 -2.85 4.92
N GLY A 131 10.76 -2.47 5.05
CA GLY A 131 11.87 -3.42 4.91
C GLY A 131 11.82 -4.53 5.96
N GLU A 132 11.52 -4.19 7.21
CA GLU A 132 11.33 -5.16 8.28
C GLU A 132 10.11 -6.05 8.05
N PHE A 133 8.99 -5.50 7.60
CA PHE A 133 7.80 -6.27 7.22
C PHE A 133 8.14 -7.32 6.16
N GLN A 134 8.86 -6.95 5.11
CA GLN A 134 9.33 -7.87 4.09
C GLN A 134 10.28 -8.94 4.68
N ALA A 135 11.26 -8.54 5.51
CA ALA A 135 12.22 -9.45 6.11
C ALA A 135 11.58 -10.48 7.06
N GLN A 136 10.54 -10.08 7.78
CA GLN A 136 9.79 -10.97 8.66
C GLN A 136 9.02 -12.06 7.92
N LEU A 137 8.68 -11.82 6.64
CA LEU A 137 7.82 -12.69 5.82
C LEU A 137 8.58 -13.50 4.75
N LEU A 138 9.92 -13.44 4.74
CA LEU A 138 10.73 -14.13 3.72
C LEU A 138 10.59 -15.65 3.72
N ASP A 139 10.31 -16.24 4.87
CA ASP A 139 10.20 -17.69 5.08
C ASP A 139 8.75 -18.20 5.15
N ILE A 140 7.78 -17.33 4.92
CA ILE A 140 6.38 -17.73 4.83
C ILE A 140 6.14 -18.52 3.53
N ASP A 141 5.36 -19.58 3.61
CA ASP A 141 4.93 -20.31 2.44
C ASP A 141 3.94 -19.48 1.61
N ILE A 142 4.43 -18.89 0.53
CA ILE A 142 3.69 -17.97 -0.33
C ILE A 142 2.45 -18.60 -0.97
N ASP A 143 2.43 -19.93 -1.13
CA ASP A 143 1.31 -20.64 -1.75
C ASP A 143 0.11 -20.80 -0.82
N GLN A 144 0.26 -20.47 0.46
CA GLN A 144 -0.86 -20.36 1.40
C GLN A 144 -1.64 -19.06 1.28
N LEU A 145 -1.07 -18.03 0.64
CA LEU A 145 -1.76 -16.76 0.41
C LEU A 145 -2.55 -16.80 -0.91
N VAL A 146 -3.66 -16.10 -0.93
CA VAL A 146 -4.49 -15.96 -2.12
C VAL A 146 -4.34 -14.56 -2.72
N GLU A 147 -4.37 -14.46 -4.04
CA GLU A 147 -4.46 -13.20 -4.75
C GLU A 147 -5.88 -12.65 -4.60
N THR A 148 -6.08 -11.73 -3.65
CA THR A 148 -7.40 -11.19 -3.30
C THR A 148 -7.90 -10.15 -4.31
N ILE A 149 -6.99 -9.49 -5.00
CA ILE A 149 -7.27 -8.52 -6.08
C ILE A 149 -6.51 -8.97 -7.33
N PRO A 150 -7.16 -9.71 -8.24
CA PRO A 150 -6.50 -10.25 -9.43
C PRO A 150 -5.83 -9.19 -10.28
N ASN A 151 -4.59 -9.47 -10.71
CA ASN A 151 -3.79 -8.58 -11.55
C ASN A 151 -3.54 -7.18 -10.93
N PHE A 152 -3.42 -7.07 -9.62
CA PHE A 152 -3.31 -5.78 -8.94
C PHE A 152 -2.16 -4.93 -9.49
N HIS A 153 -0.94 -5.47 -9.52
CA HIS A 153 0.25 -4.86 -10.13
C HIS A 153 0.69 -5.60 -11.41
N ASN A 154 -0.25 -6.00 -12.24
CA ASN A 154 0.06 -6.53 -13.56
C ASN A 154 0.08 -5.41 -14.58
N THR A 155 1.23 -4.75 -14.73
CA THR A 155 1.40 -3.58 -15.59
C THR A 155 1.08 -3.88 -17.06
N ARG A 156 1.39 -5.09 -17.59
CA ARG A 156 0.98 -5.51 -18.93
C ARG A 156 -0.53 -5.44 -19.11
N LYS A 157 -1.30 -5.94 -18.13
CA LYS A 157 -2.77 -5.88 -18.16
C LYS A 157 -3.30 -4.45 -18.06
N ARG A 158 -2.61 -3.55 -17.35
CA ARG A 158 -2.99 -2.14 -17.33
C ARG A 158 -2.82 -1.49 -18.69
N TYR A 159 -1.75 -1.80 -19.42
CA TYR A 159 -1.55 -1.35 -20.80
C TYR A 159 -2.58 -1.97 -21.76
N ASP A 160 -2.91 -3.26 -21.62
CA ASP A 160 -3.97 -3.89 -22.44
C ASP A 160 -5.32 -3.16 -22.24
N SER A 161 -5.64 -2.76 -21.00
CA SER A 161 -6.84 -1.97 -20.68
C SER A 161 -6.80 -0.59 -21.34
N LEU A 162 -5.65 0.10 -21.27
CA LEU A 162 -5.47 1.41 -21.92
C LEU A 162 -5.58 1.30 -23.45
N ASP A 163 -4.99 0.26 -24.09
CA ASP A 163 -5.15 0.03 -25.52
C ASP A 163 -6.63 -0.12 -25.90
N GLU A 164 -7.41 -0.81 -25.07
CA GLU A 164 -8.85 -0.92 -25.28
C GLU A 164 -9.57 0.43 -25.11
N ALA A 165 -9.24 1.21 -24.07
CA ALA A 165 -9.83 2.52 -23.85
C ALA A 165 -9.55 3.49 -25.01
N ILE A 166 -8.32 3.46 -25.55
CA ILE A 166 -7.91 4.23 -26.74
C ILE A 166 -8.77 3.82 -27.94
N ARG A 167 -8.91 2.51 -28.18
CA ARG A 167 -9.67 1.97 -29.32
C ARG A 167 -11.17 2.33 -29.25
N LEU A 168 -11.74 2.35 -28.04
CA LEU A 168 -13.16 2.62 -27.85
C LEU A 168 -13.49 4.11 -27.84
N ASP A 169 -12.60 4.96 -27.32
CA ASP A 169 -12.82 6.40 -27.09
C ASP A 169 -14.26 6.71 -26.61
N ALA A 170 -14.68 5.99 -25.58
CA ALA A 170 -16.07 5.89 -25.16
C ALA A 170 -16.76 7.23 -24.86
N VAL A 171 -15.97 8.25 -24.48
CA VAL A 171 -16.46 9.59 -24.13
C VAL A 171 -15.85 10.71 -25.00
N GLY A 172 -15.15 10.36 -26.09
CA GLY A 172 -14.63 11.30 -27.09
C GLY A 172 -13.46 12.19 -26.61
N ARG A 173 -12.66 11.70 -25.63
CA ARG A 173 -11.53 12.45 -25.03
C ARG A 173 -10.16 12.16 -25.64
N LEU A 174 -10.09 11.22 -26.59
CA LEU A 174 -8.81 10.71 -27.13
C LEU A 174 -7.92 11.82 -27.69
N LYS A 175 -8.52 12.78 -28.43
CA LYS A 175 -7.75 13.87 -29.08
C LYS A 175 -7.05 14.80 -28.08
N GLU A 176 -7.49 14.84 -26.83
CA GLU A 176 -6.97 15.74 -25.81
C GLU A 176 -5.70 15.19 -25.13
N VAL A 177 -5.38 13.90 -25.34
CA VAL A 177 -4.37 13.16 -24.56
C VAL A 177 -3.34 12.43 -25.42
N GLN A 178 -3.18 12.84 -26.68
CA GLN A 178 -2.23 12.19 -27.58
C GLN A 178 -0.78 12.23 -27.07
N PRO A 179 -0.28 13.35 -26.51
CA PRO A 179 1.08 13.40 -25.97
C PRO A 179 1.30 12.44 -24.79
N GLU A 180 0.29 12.24 -23.95
CA GLU A 180 0.33 11.32 -22.82
C GLU A 180 0.37 9.86 -23.31
N ILE A 181 -0.46 9.54 -24.31
CA ILE A 181 -0.46 8.20 -24.94
C ILE A 181 0.89 7.92 -25.58
N ASP A 182 1.42 8.84 -26.37
CA ASP A 182 2.70 8.66 -27.08
C ASP A 182 3.84 8.37 -26.08
N TYR A 183 3.87 9.11 -24.95
CA TYR A 183 4.86 8.87 -23.90
C TYR A 183 4.70 7.49 -23.27
N LEU A 184 3.49 7.15 -22.83
CA LEU A 184 3.23 5.87 -22.15
C LEU A 184 3.50 4.68 -23.08
N MET A 185 3.11 4.75 -24.35
CA MET A 185 3.37 3.68 -25.31
C MET A 185 4.88 3.53 -25.58
N LYS A 186 5.63 4.63 -25.67
CA LYS A 186 7.09 4.59 -25.83
C LYS A 186 7.79 3.95 -24.63
N SER A 187 7.32 4.20 -23.42
CA SER A 187 7.90 3.68 -22.18
C SER A 187 7.35 2.32 -21.73
N ARG A 188 6.43 1.71 -22.49
CA ARG A 188 5.69 0.49 -22.12
C ARG A 188 6.59 -0.65 -21.67
N ASP A 189 7.64 -0.97 -22.40
CA ASP A 189 8.51 -2.10 -22.05
C ASP A 189 9.31 -1.84 -20.78
N ALA A 190 9.81 -0.62 -20.59
CA ALA A 190 10.47 -0.23 -19.34
C ALA A 190 9.51 -0.25 -18.14
N ALA A 191 8.27 0.20 -18.32
CA ALA A 191 7.24 0.18 -17.30
C ALA A 191 6.82 -1.26 -16.91
N CYS A 192 6.84 -2.19 -17.87
CA CYS A 192 6.44 -3.59 -17.66
C CYS A 192 7.57 -4.48 -17.14
N LEU A 193 8.78 -3.95 -16.91
CA LEU A 193 9.97 -4.74 -16.57
C LEU A 193 9.73 -5.69 -15.39
N LEU A 194 9.17 -5.19 -14.28
CA LEU A 194 8.90 -6.04 -13.10
C LEU A 194 7.94 -7.18 -13.43
N THR A 195 6.85 -6.87 -14.12
CA THR A 195 5.87 -7.89 -14.54
C THR A 195 6.51 -8.96 -15.41
N ASP A 196 7.33 -8.55 -16.37
CA ASP A 196 8.00 -9.48 -17.31
C ASP A 196 9.04 -10.35 -16.61
N MET A 197 9.87 -9.76 -15.73
CA MET A 197 10.85 -10.50 -14.94
C MET A 197 10.20 -11.45 -13.93
N GLY A 198 9.08 -11.03 -13.31
CA GLY A 198 8.28 -11.89 -12.45
C GLY A 198 7.70 -13.09 -13.21
N ASN A 199 7.10 -12.87 -14.38
CA ASN A 199 6.58 -13.93 -15.25
C ASN A 199 7.66 -14.87 -15.76
N ALA A 200 8.88 -14.37 -15.99
CA ALA A 200 10.05 -15.17 -16.38
C ALA A 200 10.70 -15.92 -15.20
N GLY A 201 10.24 -15.71 -13.96
CA GLY A 201 10.82 -16.30 -12.75
C GLY A 201 12.17 -15.69 -12.35
N SER A 202 12.57 -14.57 -12.94
CA SER A 202 13.81 -13.86 -12.60
C SER A 202 13.70 -13.04 -11.32
N LEU A 203 12.48 -12.68 -10.92
CA LEU A 203 12.16 -12.08 -9.63
C LEU A 203 11.30 -13.07 -8.82
N PRO A 204 11.68 -13.37 -7.57
CA PRO A 204 10.90 -14.27 -6.73
C PRO A 204 9.58 -13.60 -6.30
N ARG A 205 8.53 -14.41 -6.16
CA ARG A 205 7.29 -13.98 -5.49
C ARG A 205 7.55 -13.84 -4.00
N ARG A 206 7.08 -12.75 -3.43
CA ARG A 206 7.16 -12.43 -1.99
C ARG A 206 5.76 -12.11 -1.46
N VAL A 207 5.62 -12.09 -0.15
CA VAL A 207 4.47 -11.43 0.47
C VAL A 207 4.68 -9.93 0.35
N THR A 208 3.76 -9.23 -0.27
CA THR A 208 3.82 -7.77 -0.46
C THR A 208 2.64 -7.08 0.19
N HIS A 209 2.86 -5.88 0.65
CA HIS A 209 1.82 -5.02 1.23
C HIS A 209 0.93 -4.42 0.13
N ASN A 210 1.55 -3.98 -0.98
CA ASN A 210 0.93 -3.41 -2.18
C ASN A 210 0.21 -2.06 -2.00
N ASP A 211 0.30 -1.43 -0.84
CA ASP A 211 -0.16 -0.04 -0.58
C ASP A 211 0.76 0.60 0.47
N THR A 212 2.01 0.85 0.11
CA THR A 212 3.10 1.21 1.02
C THR A 212 3.22 2.71 1.26
N LYS A 213 2.09 3.38 1.37
CA LYS A 213 2.06 4.81 1.75
C LYS A 213 2.54 5.01 3.17
N ILE A 214 3.19 6.14 3.44
CA ILE A 214 3.70 6.47 4.77
C ILE A 214 2.62 6.49 5.87
N ASN A 215 1.38 6.82 5.53
CA ASN A 215 0.25 6.78 6.47
C ASN A 215 -0.17 5.36 6.86
N ASN A 216 0.38 4.33 6.21
CA ASN A 216 0.21 2.92 6.58
C ASN A 216 1.33 2.43 7.51
N VAL A 217 2.10 3.34 8.11
CA VAL A 217 3.03 3.07 9.21
C VAL A 217 2.56 3.83 10.46
N LEU A 218 2.48 3.14 11.59
CA LEU A 218 2.29 3.76 12.90
C LEU A 218 3.64 4.09 13.51
N PHE A 219 3.77 5.31 14.04
CA PHE A 219 4.99 5.80 14.66
C PHE A 219 4.78 6.06 16.16
N ASP A 220 5.84 5.90 16.93
CA ASP A 220 5.86 6.33 18.31
C ASP A 220 5.75 7.87 18.38
N ARG A 221 4.95 8.37 19.32
CA ARG A 221 4.63 9.81 19.41
C ARG A 221 5.79 10.67 19.87
N ASP A 222 6.71 10.07 20.60
CA ASP A 222 7.80 10.79 21.27
C ASP A 222 9.12 10.64 20.49
N THR A 223 9.36 9.46 19.89
CA THR A 223 10.63 9.14 19.23
C THR A 223 10.56 9.14 17.71
N ASN A 224 9.35 9.09 17.13
CA ASN A 224 9.12 8.85 15.71
C ASN A 224 9.65 7.50 15.18
N ASP A 225 10.01 6.57 16.07
CA ASP A 225 10.34 5.21 15.64
C ASP A 225 9.10 4.51 15.06
N SER A 226 9.31 3.70 14.04
CA SER A 226 8.22 2.90 13.48
C SER A 226 7.78 1.82 14.46
N LEU A 227 6.45 1.71 14.68
CA LEU A 227 5.87 0.73 15.58
C LEU A 227 5.36 -0.50 14.84
N VAL A 228 4.59 -0.29 13.78
CA VAL A 228 3.97 -1.37 12.99
C VAL A 228 3.43 -0.86 11.67
N VAL A 229 3.47 -1.70 10.65
CA VAL A 229 2.77 -1.51 9.37
C VAL A 229 1.30 -1.89 9.53
N ILE A 230 0.39 -1.08 8.99
CA ILE A 230 -1.06 -1.24 9.08
C ILE A 230 -1.70 -1.25 7.69
N ASP A 231 -3.03 -1.46 7.64
CA ASP A 231 -3.83 -1.50 6.41
C ASP A 231 -3.42 -2.64 5.46
N LEU A 232 -3.45 -3.88 6.02
CA LEU A 232 -3.03 -5.10 5.34
C LEU A 232 -4.06 -5.63 4.32
N ASP A 233 -5.01 -4.81 3.87
CA ASP A 233 -6.12 -5.26 3.00
C ASP A 233 -5.66 -5.66 1.60
N THR A 234 -4.48 -5.22 1.20
CA THR A 234 -3.84 -5.53 -0.08
C THR A 234 -2.70 -6.53 0.05
N VAL A 235 -2.52 -7.13 1.25
CA VAL A 235 -1.45 -8.12 1.45
C VAL A 235 -1.76 -9.39 0.68
N MET A 236 -0.89 -9.70 -0.28
CA MET A 236 -1.00 -10.88 -1.15
C MET A 236 0.35 -11.17 -1.83
N PRO A 237 0.48 -12.28 -2.57
CA PRO A 237 1.69 -12.54 -3.33
C PRO A 237 1.98 -11.45 -4.37
N GLY A 238 3.21 -10.94 -4.39
CA GLY A 238 3.68 -9.92 -5.34
C GLY A 238 5.18 -9.96 -5.53
N LEU A 239 5.76 -8.85 -5.95
CA LEU A 239 7.20 -8.65 -6.11
C LEU A 239 7.66 -7.57 -5.13
N MET A 240 8.83 -7.74 -4.51
CA MET A 240 9.35 -6.79 -3.51
C MET A 240 9.42 -5.36 -4.04
N GLY A 241 9.76 -5.19 -5.32
CA GLY A 241 9.77 -3.90 -6.00
C GLY A 241 8.41 -3.20 -6.03
N HIS A 242 7.28 -3.91 -5.89
CA HIS A 242 5.97 -3.26 -5.80
C HIS A 242 5.89 -2.38 -4.55
N ASP A 243 6.32 -2.90 -3.40
CA ASP A 243 6.27 -2.18 -2.13
C ASP A 243 7.24 -1.00 -2.11
N PHE A 244 8.48 -1.21 -2.56
CA PHE A 244 9.46 -0.13 -2.62
C PHE A 244 9.04 0.97 -3.61
N GLY A 245 8.61 0.57 -4.80
CA GLY A 245 8.23 1.50 -5.86
C GLY A 245 7.01 2.34 -5.51
N ASP A 246 5.97 1.74 -4.90
CA ASP A 246 4.77 2.48 -4.50
C ASP A 246 5.06 3.49 -3.38
N ALA A 247 5.85 3.09 -2.37
CA ALA A 247 6.26 3.98 -1.29
C ALA A 247 7.03 5.21 -1.80
N VAL A 248 8.03 4.99 -2.65
CA VAL A 248 8.85 6.07 -3.22
C VAL A 248 8.02 6.98 -4.13
N ARG A 249 7.21 6.41 -5.02
CA ARG A 249 6.31 7.17 -5.89
C ARG A 249 5.45 8.14 -5.10
N PHE A 250 4.92 7.69 -3.96
CA PHE A 250 4.06 8.49 -3.11
C PHE A 250 4.84 9.54 -2.31
N ALA A 251 5.96 9.16 -1.70
CA ALA A 251 6.69 9.99 -0.73
C ALA A 251 7.69 10.96 -1.37
N ALA A 252 8.33 10.58 -2.49
CA ALA A 252 9.46 11.30 -3.06
C ALA A 252 9.11 12.22 -4.23
N ASN A 253 7.84 12.52 -4.45
CA ASN A 253 7.42 13.60 -5.36
C ASN A 253 7.40 14.93 -4.61
N PHE A 254 8.02 15.97 -5.19
CA PHE A 254 8.05 17.32 -4.58
C PHE A 254 6.65 17.94 -4.37
N VAL A 255 5.65 17.48 -5.10
CA VAL A 255 4.27 17.99 -5.03
C VAL A 255 3.27 16.85 -4.90
N ALA A 256 2.05 17.16 -4.48
CA ALA A 256 0.97 16.18 -4.39
C ALA A 256 0.63 15.54 -5.75
N GLU A 257 0.15 14.30 -5.73
CA GLU A 257 -0.17 13.48 -6.91
C GLU A 257 -1.18 14.16 -7.87
N ASP A 258 -2.03 15.02 -7.35
CA ASP A 258 -3.04 15.79 -8.12
C ASP A 258 -2.68 17.25 -8.33
N SER A 259 -1.42 17.63 -8.09
CA SER A 259 -0.92 18.98 -8.39
C SER A 259 -0.88 19.24 -9.89
N LYS A 260 -1.26 20.46 -10.26
CA LYS A 260 -1.17 20.98 -11.64
C LYS A 260 0.17 21.68 -11.93
N GLU A 261 1.04 21.78 -10.94
CA GLU A 261 2.35 22.42 -11.06
C GLU A 261 3.38 21.43 -11.64
N TYR A 262 3.15 20.99 -12.88
CA TYR A 262 3.93 19.93 -13.52
C TYR A 262 5.43 20.22 -13.64
N ASP A 263 5.81 21.49 -13.68
CA ASP A 263 7.18 21.99 -13.66
C ASP A 263 7.89 21.78 -12.32
N LYS A 264 7.13 21.58 -11.25
CA LYS A 264 7.64 21.24 -9.91
C LYS A 264 7.61 19.75 -9.60
N VAL A 265 6.98 18.94 -10.46
CA VAL A 265 6.95 17.48 -10.27
C VAL A 265 8.34 16.90 -10.50
N GLY A 266 8.81 16.08 -9.57
CA GLY A 266 10.09 15.41 -9.71
C GLY A 266 10.43 14.53 -8.54
N ILE A 267 11.41 13.65 -8.73
CA ILE A 267 11.92 12.78 -7.69
C ILE A 267 12.82 13.56 -6.72
N ASP A 268 12.45 13.57 -5.45
CA ASP A 268 13.31 14.08 -4.37
C ASP A 268 14.31 13.00 -3.96
N LEU A 269 15.56 13.13 -4.40
CA LEU A 269 16.61 12.16 -4.13
C LEU A 269 17.02 12.11 -2.65
N ALA A 270 16.77 13.15 -1.87
CA ALA A 270 17.01 13.12 -0.43
C ALA A 270 15.96 12.24 0.28
N VAL A 271 14.70 12.40 -0.08
CA VAL A 271 13.59 11.55 0.37
C VAL A 271 13.80 10.09 -0.07
N PHE A 272 14.12 9.89 -1.35
CA PHE A 272 14.48 8.57 -1.90
C PHE A 272 15.60 7.90 -1.10
N THR A 273 16.69 8.63 -0.85
CA THR A 273 17.85 8.12 -0.11
C THR A 273 17.47 7.71 1.33
N ALA A 274 16.74 8.57 2.04
CA ALA A 274 16.34 8.28 3.41
C ALA A 274 15.45 7.03 3.48
N PHE A 275 14.48 6.89 2.57
CA PHE A 275 13.62 5.72 2.52
C PHE A 275 14.40 4.45 2.14
N ALA A 276 15.27 4.51 1.11
CA ALA A 276 16.08 3.39 0.66
C ALA A 276 17.03 2.89 1.77
N GLN A 277 17.67 3.79 2.52
CA GLN A 277 18.49 3.43 3.68
C GLN A 277 17.71 2.61 4.70
N GLY A 278 16.50 3.08 5.06
CA GLY A 278 15.69 2.34 6.03
C GLY A 278 15.22 0.99 5.51
N PHE A 279 14.76 0.93 4.27
CA PHE A 279 14.23 -0.28 3.65
C PHE A 279 15.32 -1.37 3.55
N LEU A 280 16.50 -1.01 3.07
CA LEU A 280 17.61 -1.94 2.87
C LEU A 280 18.31 -2.33 4.18
N GLU A 281 18.31 -1.48 5.21
CA GLU A 281 18.87 -1.80 6.54
C GLU A 281 18.32 -3.11 7.13
N LYS A 282 17.07 -3.46 6.82
CA LYS A 282 16.41 -4.65 7.37
C LYS A 282 16.40 -5.85 6.44
N LEU A 283 16.55 -5.63 5.16
CA LEU A 283 16.58 -6.70 4.16
C LEU A 283 17.98 -7.27 3.93
N GLY A 284 19.02 -6.43 3.99
CA GLY A 284 20.42 -6.85 3.90
C GLY A 284 20.66 -7.80 2.73
N THR A 285 21.30 -8.94 3.02
CA THR A 285 21.62 -9.99 2.04
C THR A 285 20.44 -10.91 1.69
N ALA A 286 19.23 -10.64 2.19
CA ALA A 286 18.06 -11.46 1.94
C ALA A 286 17.43 -11.22 0.54
N MET A 287 17.79 -10.13 -0.10
CA MET A 287 17.41 -9.82 -1.49
C MET A 287 18.26 -10.62 -2.47
N THR A 288 17.63 -11.06 -3.57
CA THR A 288 18.38 -11.53 -4.72
C THR A 288 19.05 -10.35 -5.45
N GLN A 289 20.11 -10.63 -6.23
CA GLN A 289 20.76 -9.56 -7.00
C GLN A 289 19.78 -8.90 -7.99
N ASN A 290 18.89 -9.66 -8.62
CA ASN A 290 17.88 -9.11 -9.52
C ASN A 290 16.88 -8.19 -8.80
N GLU A 291 16.48 -8.51 -7.56
CA GLU A 291 15.64 -7.62 -6.76
C GLU A 291 16.36 -6.30 -6.46
N LEU A 292 17.63 -6.37 -6.07
CA LEU A 292 18.44 -5.18 -5.79
C LEU A 292 18.64 -4.32 -7.04
N ASP A 293 19.04 -4.92 -8.16
CA ASP A 293 19.33 -4.23 -9.42
C ASP A 293 18.09 -3.60 -10.06
N THR A 294 16.89 -4.08 -9.71
CA THR A 294 15.62 -3.53 -10.22
C THR A 294 14.91 -2.59 -9.24
N LEU A 295 15.47 -2.37 -8.04
CA LEU A 295 14.75 -1.65 -6.99
C LEU A 295 14.49 -0.18 -7.36
N ALA A 296 15.49 0.53 -7.92
CA ALA A 296 15.28 1.90 -8.43
C ALA A 296 14.31 1.93 -9.61
N GLN A 297 14.43 0.97 -10.55
CA GLN A 297 13.51 0.86 -11.68
C GLN A 297 12.06 0.58 -11.24
N SER A 298 11.86 -0.08 -10.10
CA SER A 298 10.51 -0.34 -9.58
C SER A 298 9.72 0.94 -9.31
N CYS A 299 10.40 2.02 -8.92
CA CYS A 299 9.76 3.33 -8.72
C CYS A 299 9.14 3.85 -10.02
N PHE A 300 9.90 3.74 -11.12
CA PHE A 300 9.41 4.10 -12.45
C PHE A 300 8.24 3.18 -12.89
N CYS A 301 8.37 1.86 -12.69
CA CYS A 301 7.34 0.90 -13.08
C CYS A 301 5.99 1.21 -12.40
N LEU A 302 5.99 1.43 -11.07
CA LEU A 302 4.77 1.72 -10.32
C LEU A 302 4.19 3.10 -10.64
N THR A 303 5.04 4.10 -10.89
CA THR A 303 4.62 5.44 -11.31
C THR A 303 3.96 5.39 -12.70
N ALA A 304 4.58 4.69 -13.66
CA ALA A 304 4.03 4.52 -15.01
C ALA A 304 2.73 3.70 -14.98
N GLU A 305 2.66 2.62 -14.19
CA GLU A 305 1.42 1.86 -14.00
C GLU A 305 0.27 2.74 -13.53
N LEU A 306 0.53 3.61 -12.56
CA LEU A 306 -0.52 4.50 -12.04
C LEU A 306 -0.90 5.58 -13.06
N ALA A 307 0.06 6.12 -13.82
CA ALA A 307 -0.23 7.02 -14.93
C ALA A 307 -1.15 6.37 -15.98
N VAL A 308 -0.87 5.12 -16.34
CA VAL A 308 -1.71 4.31 -17.24
C VAL A 308 -3.12 4.15 -16.67
N ARG A 309 -3.25 3.80 -15.39
CA ARG A 309 -4.57 3.62 -14.74
C ARG A 309 -5.38 4.90 -14.69
N PHE A 310 -4.77 6.04 -14.40
CA PHE A 310 -5.47 7.33 -14.42
C PHE A 310 -5.90 7.73 -15.82
N LEU A 311 -5.05 7.51 -16.83
CA LEU A 311 -5.37 7.83 -18.21
C LEU A 311 -6.48 6.91 -18.78
N ASP A 312 -6.41 5.61 -18.47
CA ASP A 312 -7.43 4.62 -18.83
C ASP A 312 -8.81 5.02 -18.26
N ASP A 313 -8.85 5.37 -16.97
CA ASP A 313 -10.09 5.78 -16.32
C ASP A 313 -10.63 7.11 -16.89
N TYR A 314 -9.75 8.07 -17.19
CA TYR A 314 -10.13 9.32 -17.86
C TYR A 314 -10.78 9.07 -19.22
N LEU A 315 -10.20 8.18 -20.04
CA LEU A 315 -10.75 7.82 -21.35
C LEU A 315 -12.06 7.02 -21.25
N ARG A 316 -12.29 6.33 -20.13
CA ARG A 316 -13.56 5.61 -19.86
C ARG A 316 -14.64 6.50 -19.23
N GLY A 317 -14.33 7.75 -18.88
CA GLY A 317 -15.28 8.72 -18.30
C GLY A 317 -15.26 8.80 -16.77
N ASP A 318 -14.12 8.53 -16.14
CA ASP A 318 -13.88 8.66 -14.69
C ASP A 318 -14.77 7.73 -13.84
N LEU A 319 -14.76 6.43 -14.16
CA LEU A 319 -15.66 5.43 -13.55
C LEU A 319 -15.08 4.75 -12.32
N TYR A 320 -13.74 4.68 -12.21
CA TYR A 320 -13.06 3.91 -11.18
C TYR A 320 -12.56 4.77 -10.02
N PHE A 321 -11.77 5.81 -10.32
CA PHE A 321 -11.22 6.67 -9.30
C PHE A 321 -12.20 7.79 -8.91
N LYS A 322 -12.31 8.07 -7.62
CA LYS A 322 -13.07 9.22 -7.15
C LYS A 322 -12.44 10.51 -7.66
N THR A 323 -13.22 11.33 -8.37
CA THR A 323 -12.79 12.62 -8.89
C THR A 323 -13.50 13.77 -8.16
N SER A 324 -12.79 14.89 -7.98
CA SER A 324 -13.32 16.11 -7.36
C SER A 324 -13.77 17.15 -8.39
N TYR A 325 -13.30 17.02 -9.64
CA TYR A 325 -13.62 17.91 -10.76
C TYR A 325 -13.40 17.20 -12.09
N PRO A 326 -13.97 17.69 -13.21
CA PRO A 326 -13.66 17.18 -14.54
C PRO A 326 -12.16 17.24 -14.83
N ALA A 327 -11.63 16.24 -15.51
CA ALA A 327 -10.21 16.06 -15.82
C ALA A 327 -9.28 15.82 -14.60
N HIS A 328 -9.80 15.51 -13.41
CA HIS A 328 -8.95 15.20 -12.25
C HIS A 328 -8.01 14.02 -12.51
N ASN A 329 -8.49 12.94 -13.15
CA ASN A 329 -7.65 11.81 -13.53
C ASN A 329 -6.61 12.17 -14.60
N LEU A 330 -6.93 13.09 -15.53
CA LEU A 330 -5.95 13.59 -16.49
C LEU A 330 -4.84 14.39 -15.80
N VAL A 331 -5.19 15.22 -14.80
CA VAL A 331 -4.19 15.92 -13.98
C VAL A 331 -3.25 14.96 -13.28
N ARG A 332 -3.80 13.91 -12.67
CA ARG A 332 -3.01 12.84 -12.01
C ARG A 332 -2.13 12.09 -13.02
N ALA A 333 -2.67 11.72 -14.18
CA ALA A 333 -1.90 11.05 -15.22
C ALA A 333 -0.69 11.91 -15.67
N ARG A 334 -0.92 13.20 -15.92
CA ARG A 334 0.14 14.17 -16.30
C ARG A 334 1.20 14.33 -15.21
N ASN A 335 0.76 14.40 -13.95
CA ASN A 335 1.66 14.48 -12.79
C ASN A 335 2.55 13.22 -12.72
N GLN A 336 1.97 12.02 -12.82
CA GLN A 336 2.75 10.78 -12.80
C GLN A 336 3.66 10.65 -14.02
N ILE A 337 3.27 11.09 -15.20
CA ILE A 337 4.13 11.14 -16.38
C ILE A 337 5.32 12.08 -16.16
N ALA A 338 5.10 13.25 -15.57
CA ALA A 338 6.17 14.19 -15.24
C ALA A 338 7.15 13.56 -14.21
N LEU A 339 6.64 12.85 -13.21
CA LEU A 339 7.46 12.11 -12.24
C LEU A 339 8.26 10.99 -12.91
N CYS A 340 7.65 10.21 -13.83
CA CYS A 340 8.37 9.21 -14.64
C CYS A 340 9.56 9.83 -15.38
N ARG A 341 9.36 10.95 -16.06
CA ARG A 341 10.44 11.66 -16.78
C ARG A 341 11.57 12.11 -15.86
N SER A 342 11.22 12.56 -14.65
CA SER A 342 12.23 12.89 -13.64
C SER A 342 13.00 11.66 -13.16
N MET A 343 12.32 10.54 -12.94
CA MET A 343 12.99 9.27 -12.59
C MET A 343 13.90 8.76 -13.70
N GLU A 344 13.45 8.84 -14.98
CA GLU A 344 14.30 8.50 -16.13
C GLU A 344 15.59 9.30 -16.16
N ALA A 345 15.49 10.62 -15.90
CA ALA A 345 16.65 11.52 -15.90
C ALA A 345 17.62 11.27 -14.74
N HIS A 346 17.18 10.67 -13.64
CA HIS A 346 17.97 10.41 -12.43
C HIS A 346 18.20 8.93 -12.17
N MET A 347 17.88 8.03 -13.12
CA MET A 347 17.90 6.58 -12.89
C MET A 347 19.27 6.07 -12.46
N ASP A 348 20.35 6.54 -13.09
CA ASP A 348 21.72 6.15 -12.73
C ASP A 348 22.07 6.55 -11.28
N GLU A 349 21.63 7.74 -10.85
CA GLU A 349 21.85 8.22 -9.49
C GLU A 349 21.01 7.43 -8.47
N MET A 350 19.74 7.13 -8.79
CA MET A 350 18.88 6.28 -7.97
C MET A 350 19.47 4.87 -7.80
N ASN A 351 19.96 4.26 -8.88
CA ASN A 351 20.65 2.97 -8.81
C ASN A 351 21.92 3.05 -7.93
N ALA A 352 22.74 4.07 -8.11
CA ALA A 352 23.94 4.26 -7.29
C ALA A 352 23.61 4.45 -5.80
N ILE A 353 22.47 5.11 -5.47
CA ILE A 353 21.99 5.25 -4.10
C ILE A 353 21.59 3.88 -3.53
N VAL A 354 20.79 3.09 -4.28
CA VAL A 354 20.35 1.76 -3.84
C VAL A 354 21.54 0.88 -3.52
N HIS A 355 22.53 0.78 -4.42
CA HIS A 355 23.71 -0.05 -4.20
C HIS A 355 24.52 0.40 -2.99
N ARG A 356 24.77 1.70 -2.82
CA ARG A 356 25.45 2.23 -1.62
C ARG A 356 24.70 1.91 -0.32
N CYS A 357 23.36 1.96 -0.33
CA CYS A 357 22.57 1.63 0.86
C CYS A 357 22.57 0.13 1.18
N ALA A 358 22.80 -0.74 0.19
CA ALA A 358 22.87 -2.18 0.38
C ALA A 358 24.23 -2.67 0.90
N GLU A 359 25.30 -1.87 0.77
CA GLU A 359 26.65 -2.20 1.25
C GLU A 359 26.84 -1.94 2.76
N VAL A 360 25.91 -1.28 3.44
CA VAL A 360 25.95 -0.89 4.84
C VAL A 360 25.18 -1.88 5.72
#